data_b4f24148657274457e7ce735da232fad
#
_entry.id   b4f24148657274457e7ce735da232fad
#
_cell.length_a   1.000
_cell.length_b   1.000
_cell.length_c   1.000
_cell.angle_alpha   90.00
_cell.angle_beta   90.00
_cell.angle_gamma   90.00
#
_symmetry.space_group_name_H-M   'P 1'
#
loop_
_entity.id
_entity.type
_entity.pdbx_description
1 polymer ?
#
loop_
_entity_poly.entity_id
_entity_poly.type
_entity_poly.pdbx_seq_one_letter_code
_entity_poly.pdbx_strand_id
1 'polypeptide(L)'
;AEFAIQIDRVEMLIPALLFCIISSGFINPRANLGGNHGPMIPLIGTIALAGAHPLALAILIGIFGLILSYFKGGSKLVNLTSSGVAGGLLVFLGFMGAKSQIGSLFDWAGGLQAKHSLDYSLGYVAFTILLINVIIYAALAKYGKRWLAIPLCSIAAVALAFGLGAGLDLQFTTAPGIPNLNPVYWWGSTEHGWQLGLPNAAHFIASLPFAILAVAMWSPDFLGHRIFQELNYPKGAEKVLMDVDDTMTTCSVRQIVGTAVGGGNITSSWGTYMIPAAIAKRPIPAGAILLGSLCIIVAIIGYPM
;
A
#
# COMPACT_ATOMS: atom_id res chain seq x y z
N ALA A 1 13.83 -19.81 -4.96
CA ALA A 1 14.28 -18.98 -3.84
C ALA A 1 13.04 -18.26 -3.31
N GLU A 2 12.49 -18.75 -2.22
CA GLU A 2 11.38 -18.12 -1.52
C GLU A 2 11.88 -16.77 -1.03
N PHE A 3 11.31 -15.70 -1.57
CA PHE A 3 11.33 -14.40 -0.95
C PHE A 3 10.36 -14.45 0.23
N ALA A 4 10.66 -15.28 1.20
CA ALA A 4 10.06 -15.20 2.52
C ALA A 4 10.65 -13.96 3.19
N ILE A 5 10.16 -12.79 2.79
CA ILE A 5 10.24 -11.62 3.63
C ILE A 5 9.24 -11.89 4.76
N GLN A 6 9.66 -12.72 5.69
CA GLN A 6 9.03 -12.77 7.01
C GLN A 6 9.43 -11.48 7.74
N ILE A 7 8.84 -10.41 7.28
CA ILE A 7 8.81 -9.17 8.01
C ILE A 7 7.87 -9.44 9.17
N ASP A 8 8.35 -9.27 10.37
CA ASP A 8 7.47 -9.08 11.52
C ASP A 8 6.75 -7.74 11.27
N ARG A 9 5.58 -7.88 10.66
CA ARG A 9 4.95 -6.89 9.76
C ARG A 9 4.55 -5.63 10.48
N VAL A 10 4.38 -5.72 11.79
CA VAL A 10 3.85 -4.66 12.63
C VAL A 10 4.97 -3.72 13.06
N GLU A 11 6.10 -4.27 13.46
CA GLU A 11 7.24 -3.50 13.96
C GLU A 11 7.80 -2.55 12.90
N MET A 12 7.78 -2.96 11.64
CA MET A 12 8.29 -2.17 10.54
C MET A 12 7.31 -1.10 10.03
N LEU A 13 6.00 -1.30 10.25
CA LEU A 13 4.99 -0.35 9.79
C LEU A 13 4.96 0.92 10.66
N ILE A 14 5.25 0.85 11.95
CA ILE A 14 5.14 1.99 12.85
C ILE A 14 6.06 3.15 12.47
N PRO A 15 7.37 2.97 12.26
CA PRO A 15 8.24 4.06 11.83
C PRO A 15 7.80 4.67 10.51
N ALA A 16 7.39 3.82 9.56
CA ALA A 16 6.91 4.27 8.27
C ALA A 16 5.63 5.09 8.37
N LEU A 17 4.68 4.66 9.21
CA LEU A 17 3.42 5.38 9.45
C LEU A 17 3.65 6.68 10.21
N LEU A 18 4.53 6.71 11.21
CA LEU A 18 4.94 7.93 11.89
C LEU A 18 5.56 8.92 10.90
N PHE A 19 6.44 8.45 10.03
CA PHE A 19 7.03 9.29 9.01
C PHE A 19 5.99 9.82 8.02
N CYS A 20 4.99 9.02 7.64
CA CYS A 20 3.88 9.47 6.81
C CYS A 20 3.03 10.54 7.50
N ILE A 21 2.72 10.35 8.79
CA ILE A 21 1.95 11.33 9.58
C ILE A 21 2.71 12.65 9.65
N ILE A 22 3.98 12.61 10.00
CA ILE A 22 4.81 13.80 10.14
C ILE A 22 4.96 14.50 8.79
N SER A 23 5.33 13.77 7.74
CA SER A 23 5.61 14.35 6.43
C SER A 23 4.37 14.95 5.77
N SER A 24 3.26 14.25 5.70
CA SER A 24 2.04 14.72 5.04
C SER A 24 1.11 15.48 5.96
N GLY A 25 1.11 15.18 7.26
CA GLY A 25 0.25 15.85 8.22
C GLY A 25 0.77 17.23 8.65
N PHE A 26 2.09 17.37 8.83
CA PHE A 26 2.68 18.56 9.44
C PHE A 26 3.67 19.31 8.54
N ILE A 27 4.49 18.61 7.75
CA ILE A 27 5.54 19.25 6.97
C ILE A 27 5.02 19.70 5.61
N ASN A 28 4.39 18.81 4.85
CA ASN A 28 3.89 19.10 3.52
C ASN A 28 2.46 18.58 3.30
N PRO A 29 1.44 19.39 3.57
CA PRO A 29 0.03 19.01 3.45
C PRO A 29 -0.41 18.76 2.00
N ARG A 30 0.37 19.19 1.00
CA ARG A 30 0.10 18.91 -0.42
C ARG A 30 0.73 17.60 -0.91
N ALA A 31 1.64 17.02 -0.13
CA ALA A 31 2.20 15.73 -0.45
C ALA A 31 1.21 14.62 -0.11
N ASN A 32 1.03 13.70 -1.04
CA ASN A 32 0.14 12.57 -0.84
C ASN A 32 0.65 11.62 0.25
N LEU A 33 -0.29 10.90 0.85
CA LEU A 33 -0.01 9.93 1.91
C LEU A 33 0.77 8.72 1.35
N GLY A 34 1.60 8.13 2.20
CA GLY A 34 2.33 6.93 1.86
C GLY A 34 1.46 5.69 1.61
N GLY A 35 1.93 4.82 0.77
CA GLY A 35 1.33 3.53 0.43
C GLY A 35 2.26 2.74 -0.48
N ASN A 36 1.85 1.55 -0.87
CA ASN A 36 2.63 0.73 -1.78
C ASN A 36 2.65 1.34 -3.19
N HIS A 37 3.78 1.21 -3.89
CA HIS A 37 3.87 1.61 -5.29
C HIS A 37 3.15 0.58 -6.17
N GLY A 38 1.85 0.82 -6.42
CA GLY A 38 0.97 -0.08 -7.15
C GLY A 38 1.54 -0.62 -8.46
N PRO A 39 2.10 0.25 -9.35
CA PRO A 39 2.71 -0.18 -10.61
C PRO A 39 3.87 -1.16 -10.48
N MET A 40 4.57 -1.20 -9.35
CA MET A 40 5.71 -2.11 -9.13
C MET A 40 5.28 -3.48 -8.59
N ILE A 41 4.07 -3.62 -8.07
CA ILE A 41 3.60 -4.88 -7.48
C ILE A 41 3.72 -6.07 -8.45
N PRO A 42 3.29 -5.97 -9.73
CA PRO A 42 3.43 -7.08 -10.67
C PRO A 42 4.87 -7.46 -10.99
N LEU A 43 5.82 -6.57 -10.72
CA LEU A 43 7.25 -6.74 -11.03
C LEU A 43 8.04 -7.31 -9.86
N ILE A 44 7.46 -7.47 -8.67
CA ILE A 44 8.17 -7.92 -7.45
C ILE A 44 8.94 -9.22 -7.71
N GLY A 45 8.30 -10.20 -8.35
CA GLY A 45 8.98 -11.47 -8.69
C GLY A 45 10.18 -11.29 -9.62
N THR A 46 10.06 -10.44 -10.63
CA THR A 46 11.15 -10.14 -11.57
C THR A 46 12.29 -9.38 -10.89
N ILE A 47 11.96 -8.41 -10.04
CA ILE A 47 12.91 -7.63 -9.24
C ILE A 47 13.71 -8.57 -8.33
N ALA A 48 13.02 -9.50 -7.70
CA ALA A 48 13.61 -10.50 -6.83
C ALA A 48 14.56 -11.44 -7.59
N LEU A 49 14.11 -11.99 -8.70
CA LEU A 49 14.92 -12.89 -9.56
C LEU A 49 16.16 -12.19 -10.13
N ALA A 50 16.12 -10.89 -10.34
CA ALA A 50 17.27 -10.10 -10.80
C ALA A 50 18.31 -9.86 -9.69
N GLY A 51 18.06 -10.27 -8.46
CA GLY A 51 18.95 -10.05 -7.32
C GLY A 51 18.94 -8.61 -6.78
N ALA A 52 17.88 -7.86 -7.05
CA ALA A 52 17.73 -6.53 -6.48
C ALA A 52 17.48 -6.59 -4.98
N HIS A 53 18.09 -5.69 -4.21
CA HIS A 53 17.91 -5.59 -2.77
C HIS A 53 16.90 -4.48 -2.44
N PRO A 54 15.91 -4.72 -1.56
CA PRO A 54 14.86 -3.73 -1.27
C PRO A 54 15.39 -2.38 -0.83
N LEU A 55 16.40 -2.36 0.05
CA LEU A 55 17.01 -1.10 0.51
C LEU A 55 17.79 -0.39 -0.61
N ALA A 56 18.54 -1.13 -1.43
CA ALA A 56 19.26 -0.55 -2.57
C ALA A 56 18.28 0.04 -3.58
N LEU A 57 17.21 -0.69 -3.88
CA LEU A 57 16.14 -0.22 -4.77
C LEU A 57 15.47 1.05 -4.22
N ALA A 58 15.14 1.07 -2.93
CA ALA A 58 14.51 2.21 -2.29
C ALA A 58 15.41 3.47 -2.28
N ILE A 59 16.69 3.29 -1.98
CA ILE A 59 17.67 4.39 -2.02
C ILE A 59 17.78 4.98 -3.44
N LEU A 60 17.90 4.12 -4.47
CA LEU A 60 18.00 4.57 -5.85
C LEU A 60 16.71 5.27 -6.31
N ILE A 61 15.54 4.73 -6.01
CA ILE A 61 14.24 5.36 -6.29
C ILE A 61 14.18 6.74 -5.63
N GLY A 62 14.57 6.82 -4.36
CA GLY A 62 14.57 8.08 -3.62
C GLY A 62 15.52 9.11 -4.22
N ILE A 63 16.75 8.70 -4.57
CA ILE A 63 17.74 9.60 -5.21
C ILE A 63 17.22 10.11 -6.55
N PHE A 64 16.76 9.22 -7.43
CA PHE A 64 16.25 9.61 -8.75
C PHE A 64 15.00 10.49 -8.63
N GLY A 65 14.10 10.17 -7.70
CA GLY A 65 12.92 10.96 -7.45
C GLY A 65 13.25 12.37 -6.92
N LEU A 66 14.25 12.51 -6.02
CA LEU A 66 14.72 13.81 -5.55
C LEU A 66 15.36 14.63 -6.67
N ILE A 67 16.21 14.02 -7.50
CA ILE A 67 16.81 14.69 -8.64
C ILE A 67 15.70 15.19 -9.59
N LEU A 68 14.75 14.32 -9.92
CA LEU A 68 13.68 14.67 -10.85
C LEU A 68 12.78 15.78 -10.27
N SER A 69 12.43 15.70 -8.99
CA SER A 69 11.62 16.69 -8.30
C SER A 69 12.31 18.06 -8.23
N TYR A 70 13.63 18.08 -7.97
CA TYR A 70 14.41 19.31 -7.95
C TYR A 70 14.29 20.12 -9.27
N PHE A 71 14.24 19.43 -10.40
CA PHE A 71 14.04 20.05 -11.72
C PHE A 71 12.56 20.20 -12.10
N LYS A 72 11.62 20.04 -11.17
CA LYS A 72 10.17 20.00 -11.43
C LYS A 72 9.80 19.00 -12.54
N GLY A 73 10.51 17.88 -12.54
CA GLY A 73 10.37 16.85 -13.55
C GLY A 73 9.07 16.07 -13.40
N GLY A 74 8.52 15.99 -12.20
CA GLY A 74 7.24 15.34 -11.93
C GLY A 74 6.11 15.97 -12.74
N SER A 75 5.92 17.26 -12.62
CA SER A 75 4.92 18.01 -13.40
C SER A 75 5.20 17.95 -14.90
N LYS A 76 6.47 17.98 -15.33
CA LYS A 76 6.84 17.83 -16.74
C LYS A 76 6.47 16.46 -17.28
N LEU A 77 6.77 15.37 -16.54
CA LEU A 77 6.40 14.01 -16.91
C LEU A 77 4.88 13.82 -16.98
N VAL A 78 4.12 14.39 -16.04
CA VAL A 78 2.65 14.38 -16.06
C VAL A 78 2.13 15.05 -17.33
N ASN A 79 2.70 16.20 -17.69
CA ASN A 79 2.31 16.92 -18.92
C ASN A 79 2.68 16.16 -20.21
N LEU A 80 3.73 15.34 -20.18
CA LEU A 80 4.11 14.45 -21.29
C LEU A 80 3.25 13.17 -21.33
N THR A 81 2.69 12.77 -20.20
CA THR A 81 1.85 11.59 -20.10
C THR A 81 0.46 11.92 -20.63
N SER A 82 0.07 11.36 -21.76
CA SER A 82 -1.28 11.56 -22.28
C SER A 82 -2.33 10.97 -21.35
N SER A 83 -3.54 11.56 -21.37
CA SER A 83 -4.69 11.04 -20.60
C SER A 83 -5.03 9.58 -20.98
N GLY A 84 -4.77 9.20 -22.23
CA GLY A 84 -4.93 7.82 -22.69
C GLY A 84 -3.96 6.85 -22.02
N VAL A 85 -2.69 7.22 -21.88
CA VAL A 85 -1.67 6.41 -21.18
C VAL A 85 -2.03 6.30 -19.68
N ALA A 86 -2.37 7.40 -19.05
CA ALA A 86 -2.79 7.39 -17.64
C ALA A 86 -4.04 6.54 -17.43
N GLY A 87 -5.06 6.69 -18.27
CA GLY A 87 -6.27 5.87 -18.23
C GLY A 87 -6.00 4.39 -18.49
N GLY A 88 -5.17 4.07 -19.47
CA GLY A 88 -4.75 2.69 -19.77
C GLY A 88 -4.01 2.04 -18.60
N LEU A 89 -3.10 2.76 -17.95
CA LEU A 89 -2.42 2.28 -16.75
C LEU A 89 -3.40 2.01 -15.60
N LEU A 90 -4.37 2.90 -15.37
CA LEU A 90 -5.38 2.72 -14.33
C LEU A 90 -6.25 1.48 -14.56
N VAL A 91 -6.68 1.28 -15.80
CA VAL A 91 -7.45 0.08 -16.20
C VAL A 91 -6.61 -1.19 -16.00
N PHE A 92 -5.36 -1.16 -16.45
CA PHE A 92 -4.43 -2.29 -16.27
C PHE A 92 -4.22 -2.63 -14.79
N LEU A 93 -3.92 -1.64 -13.95
CA LEU A 93 -3.73 -1.84 -12.51
C LEU A 93 -5.01 -2.34 -11.83
N GLY A 94 -6.17 -1.79 -12.19
CA GLY A 94 -7.46 -2.26 -11.70
C GLY A 94 -7.73 -3.71 -12.08
N PHE A 95 -7.47 -4.09 -13.34
CA PHE A 95 -7.62 -5.46 -13.81
C PHE A 95 -6.67 -6.43 -13.12
N MET A 96 -5.38 -6.09 -13.04
CA MET A 96 -4.37 -6.93 -12.38
C MET A 96 -4.65 -7.07 -10.89
N GLY A 97 -5.05 -5.99 -10.23
CA GLY A 97 -5.48 -6.01 -8.83
C GLY A 97 -6.70 -6.91 -8.61
N ALA A 98 -7.74 -6.75 -9.43
CA ALA A 98 -8.94 -7.57 -9.35
C ALA A 98 -8.61 -9.07 -9.58
N LYS A 99 -7.85 -9.39 -10.63
CA LYS A 99 -7.42 -10.77 -10.91
C LYS A 99 -6.66 -11.38 -9.74
N SER A 100 -5.69 -10.64 -9.20
CA SER A 100 -4.87 -11.10 -8.07
C SER A 100 -5.72 -11.32 -6.81
N GLN A 101 -6.57 -10.37 -6.44
CA GLN A 101 -7.38 -10.47 -5.22
C GLN A 101 -8.47 -11.53 -5.31
N ILE A 102 -9.10 -11.69 -6.48
CA ILE A 102 -10.05 -12.78 -6.70
C ILE A 102 -9.33 -14.13 -6.62
N GLY A 103 -8.17 -14.27 -7.28
CA GLY A 103 -7.35 -15.49 -7.15
C GLY A 103 -7.02 -15.81 -5.70
N SER A 104 -6.46 -14.83 -4.96
CA SER A 104 -6.11 -15.00 -3.54
C SER A 104 -7.31 -15.39 -2.66
N LEU A 105 -8.51 -14.89 -2.95
CA LEU A 105 -9.72 -15.25 -2.21
C LEU A 105 -10.09 -16.74 -2.41
N PHE A 106 -9.99 -17.25 -3.63
CA PHE A 106 -10.24 -18.66 -3.91
C PHE A 106 -9.11 -19.56 -3.41
N ASP A 107 -7.85 -19.12 -3.51
CA ASP A 107 -6.70 -19.84 -2.97
C ASP A 107 -6.78 -19.94 -1.43
N TRP A 108 -7.21 -18.87 -0.74
CA TRP A 108 -7.49 -18.89 0.69
C TRP A 108 -8.56 -19.95 1.04
N ALA A 109 -9.67 -19.96 0.31
CA ALA A 109 -10.75 -20.91 0.56
C ALA A 109 -10.29 -22.37 0.31
N GLY A 110 -9.53 -22.62 -0.75
CA GLY A 110 -8.93 -23.93 -1.04
C GLY A 110 -7.89 -24.36 -0.02
N GLY A 111 -7.03 -23.43 0.40
CA GLY A 111 -6.03 -23.67 1.45
C GLY A 111 -6.65 -24.03 2.79
N LEU A 112 -7.70 -23.29 3.19
CA LEU A 112 -8.44 -23.56 4.42
C LEU A 112 -9.14 -24.92 4.38
N GLN A 113 -9.75 -25.26 3.24
CA GLN A 113 -10.34 -26.58 3.02
C GLN A 113 -9.32 -27.72 3.17
N ALA A 114 -8.16 -27.57 2.54
CA ALA A 114 -7.09 -28.57 2.60
C ALA A 114 -6.52 -28.71 4.02
N LYS A 115 -6.29 -27.60 4.71
CA LYS A 115 -5.74 -27.56 6.08
C LYS A 115 -6.62 -28.29 7.08
N HIS A 116 -7.95 -28.14 6.97
CA HIS A 116 -8.92 -28.73 7.89
C HIS A 116 -9.50 -30.06 7.37
N SER A 117 -9.00 -30.57 6.22
CA SER A 117 -9.48 -31.83 5.60
C SER A 117 -11.01 -31.89 5.47
N LEU A 118 -11.62 -30.77 5.02
CA LEU A 118 -13.07 -30.67 4.90
C LEU A 118 -13.57 -31.44 3.69
N ASP A 119 -14.63 -32.21 3.88
CA ASP A 119 -15.28 -33.01 2.83
C ASP A 119 -16.08 -32.15 1.82
N TYR A 120 -16.22 -30.86 2.07
CA TYR A 120 -16.95 -29.92 1.23
C TYR A 120 -16.06 -28.77 0.77
N SER A 121 -16.34 -28.24 -0.42
CA SER A 121 -15.57 -27.13 -0.97
C SER A 121 -15.96 -25.80 -0.32
N LEU A 122 -14.97 -25.02 0.14
CA LEU A 122 -15.17 -23.65 0.60
C LEU A 122 -15.22 -22.62 -0.55
N GLY A 123 -15.13 -23.06 -1.79
CA GLY A 123 -15.23 -22.19 -2.97
C GLY A 123 -16.55 -21.40 -3.02
N TYR A 124 -17.65 -21.97 -2.48
CA TYR A 124 -18.94 -21.26 -2.38
C TYR A 124 -18.86 -20.08 -1.43
N VAL A 125 -18.05 -20.17 -0.37
CA VAL A 125 -17.84 -19.06 0.57
C VAL A 125 -17.12 -17.92 -0.14
N ALA A 126 -16.03 -18.21 -0.85
CA ALA A 126 -15.30 -17.25 -1.65
C ALA A 126 -16.20 -16.56 -2.69
N PHE A 127 -17.01 -17.35 -3.41
CA PHE A 127 -17.96 -16.83 -4.39
C PHE A 127 -19.02 -15.94 -3.74
N THR A 128 -19.57 -16.35 -2.60
CA THR A 128 -20.60 -15.57 -1.87
C THR A 128 -20.02 -14.26 -1.37
N ILE A 129 -18.82 -14.28 -0.80
CA ILE A 129 -18.11 -13.06 -0.37
C ILE A 129 -17.93 -12.10 -1.56
N LEU A 130 -17.44 -12.61 -2.69
CA LEU A 130 -17.24 -11.79 -3.89
C LEU A 130 -18.57 -11.18 -4.37
N LEU A 131 -19.61 -11.98 -4.50
CA LEU A 131 -20.93 -11.54 -5.00
C LEU A 131 -21.55 -10.46 -4.10
N ILE A 132 -21.59 -10.71 -2.79
CA ILE A 132 -22.16 -9.77 -1.81
C ILE A 132 -21.35 -8.47 -1.79
N ASN A 133 -20.04 -8.53 -1.85
CA ASN A 133 -19.19 -7.33 -1.88
C ASN A 133 -19.39 -6.51 -3.17
N VAL A 134 -19.59 -7.15 -4.31
CA VAL A 134 -19.94 -6.46 -5.57
C VAL A 134 -21.31 -5.75 -5.43
N ILE A 135 -22.30 -6.41 -4.83
CA ILE A 135 -23.61 -5.81 -4.59
C ILE A 135 -23.52 -4.62 -3.64
N ILE A 136 -22.80 -4.76 -2.52
CA ILE A 136 -22.57 -3.67 -1.57
C ILE A 136 -21.89 -2.49 -2.26
N TYR A 137 -20.82 -2.75 -3.03
CA TYR A 137 -20.12 -1.70 -3.77
C TYR A 137 -21.04 -0.99 -4.77
N ALA A 138 -21.82 -1.74 -5.55
CA ALA A 138 -22.76 -1.17 -6.53
C ALA A 138 -23.81 -0.30 -5.85
N ALA A 139 -24.37 -0.76 -4.73
CA ALA A 139 -25.32 0.03 -3.94
C ALA A 139 -24.68 1.32 -3.40
N LEU A 140 -23.49 1.23 -2.81
CA LEU A 140 -22.77 2.40 -2.30
C LEU A 140 -22.39 3.39 -3.42
N ALA A 141 -22.05 2.87 -4.60
CA ALA A 141 -21.77 3.70 -5.78
C ALA A 141 -23.02 4.46 -6.23
N LYS A 142 -24.18 3.78 -6.28
CA LYS A 142 -25.48 4.38 -6.63
C LYS A 142 -25.88 5.51 -5.68
N TYR A 143 -25.63 5.32 -4.37
CA TYR A 143 -25.96 6.33 -3.35
C TYR A 143 -24.83 7.37 -3.12
N GLY A 144 -23.76 7.37 -3.90
CA GLY A 144 -22.65 8.32 -3.77
C GLY A 144 -21.80 8.14 -2.49
N LYS A 145 -21.88 6.97 -1.87
CA LYS A 145 -21.17 6.64 -0.61
C LYS A 145 -19.99 5.67 -0.81
N ARG A 146 -19.31 5.75 -1.96
CA ARG A 146 -18.19 4.84 -2.31
C ARG A 146 -17.08 4.77 -1.24
N TRP A 147 -16.91 5.84 -0.48
CA TRP A 147 -15.91 5.90 0.60
C TRP A 147 -16.16 4.88 1.72
N LEU A 148 -17.41 4.39 1.88
CA LEU A 148 -17.76 3.33 2.82
C LEU A 148 -17.49 1.91 2.27
N ALA A 149 -17.10 1.77 1.01
CA ALA A 149 -16.95 0.46 0.38
C ALA A 149 -15.96 -0.44 1.12
N ILE A 150 -14.75 0.07 1.41
CA ILE A 150 -13.73 -0.73 2.09
C ILE A 150 -14.21 -1.22 3.46
N PRO A 151 -14.63 -0.35 4.41
CA PRO A 151 -15.04 -0.84 5.73
C PRO A 151 -16.25 -1.77 5.67
N LEU A 152 -17.27 -1.45 4.88
CA LEU A 152 -18.49 -2.28 4.82
C LEU A 152 -18.24 -3.61 4.11
N CYS A 153 -17.48 -3.63 3.01
CA CYS A 153 -17.13 -4.87 2.34
C CYS A 153 -16.22 -5.75 3.22
N SER A 154 -15.28 -5.16 3.97
CA SER A 154 -14.44 -5.92 4.90
C SER A 154 -15.26 -6.55 6.03
N ILE A 155 -16.15 -5.79 6.66
CA ILE A 155 -17.05 -6.30 7.71
C ILE A 155 -17.94 -7.42 7.14
N ALA A 156 -18.53 -7.21 5.96
CA ALA A 156 -19.38 -8.21 5.31
C ALA A 156 -18.58 -9.48 4.97
N ALA A 157 -17.37 -9.36 4.46
CA ALA A 157 -16.51 -10.51 4.14
C ALA A 157 -16.19 -11.34 5.39
N VAL A 158 -15.79 -10.69 6.49
CA VAL A 158 -15.52 -11.36 7.76
C VAL A 158 -16.79 -12.03 8.30
N ALA A 159 -17.92 -11.32 8.34
CA ALA A 159 -19.18 -11.88 8.82
C ALA A 159 -19.65 -13.09 7.99
N LEU A 160 -19.50 -13.03 6.67
CA LEU A 160 -19.82 -14.15 5.77
C LEU A 160 -18.85 -15.33 5.97
N ALA A 161 -17.55 -15.07 6.13
CA ALA A 161 -16.59 -16.13 6.39
C ALA A 161 -16.95 -16.89 7.68
N PHE A 162 -17.26 -16.18 8.76
CA PHE A 162 -17.72 -16.81 10.02
C PHE A 162 -19.06 -17.51 9.85
N GLY A 163 -20.05 -16.84 9.28
CA GLY A 163 -21.41 -17.36 9.16
C GLY A 163 -21.53 -18.58 8.25
N LEU A 164 -20.60 -18.74 7.30
CA LEU A 164 -20.54 -19.86 6.36
C LEU A 164 -19.50 -20.93 6.74
N GLY A 165 -18.96 -20.88 7.96
CA GLY A 165 -18.09 -21.92 8.52
C GLY A 165 -16.64 -21.85 8.10
N ALA A 166 -16.18 -20.74 7.51
CA ALA A 166 -14.79 -20.54 7.09
C ALA A 166 -13.97 -19.67 8.08
N GLY A 167 -14.51 -19.34 9.24
CA GLY A 167 -13.82 -18.55 10.29
C GLY A 167 -12.90 -19.37 11.20
N LEU A 168 -12.38 -20.50 10.73
CA LEU A 168 -11.73 -21.53 11.56
C LEU A 168 -10.36 -21.14 12.12
N ASP A 169 -9.65 -20.20 11.48
CA ASP A 169 -8.25 -19.89 11.77
C ASP A 169 -7.96 -18.44 12.14
N LEU A 170 -8.95 -17.71 12.62
CA LEU A 170 -8.74 -16.33 13.07
C LEU A 170 -7.91 -16.33 14.38
N GLN A 171 -6.62 -16.08 14.21
CA GLN A 171 -5.67 -15.96 15.32
C GLN A 171 -5.00 -14.58 15.27
N PHE A 172 -4.62 -14.06 16.43
CA PHE A 172 -3.72 -12.91 16.48
C PHE A 172 -2.32 -13.35 16.06
N THR A 173 -1.77 -12.73 15.03
CA THR A 173 -0.44 -13.09 14.49
C THR A 173 0.70 -12.46 15.25
N THR A 174 0.42 -11.40 16.00
CA THR A 174 1.40 -10.69 16.81
C THR A 174 0.91 -10.52 18.23
N ALA A 175 1.81 -10.68 19.20
CA ALA A 175 1.52 -10.32 20.58
C ALA A 175 1.41 -8.80 20.70
N PRO A 176 0.46 -8.27 21.50
CA PRO A 176 0.40 -6.84 21.80
C PRO A 176 1.69 -6.36 22.45
N GLY A 177 2.17 -5.19 22.05
CA GLY A 177 3.39 -4.61 22.61
C GLY A 177 3.98 -3.48 21.79
N ILE A 178 5.05 -2.89 22.32
CA ILE A 178 5.82 -1.89 21.61
C ILE A 178 6.88 -2.61 20.77
N PRO A 179 6.91 -2.40 19.44
CA PRO A 179 7.86 -3.06 18.56
C PRO A 179 9.30 -2.61 18.80
N ASN A 180 10.24 -3.43 18.38
CA ASN A 180 11.66 -3.08 18.41
C ASN A 180 11.98 -2.09 17.29
N LEU A 181 12.25 -0.83 17.65
CA LEU A 181 12.54 0.25 16.70
C LEU A 181 14.04 0.39 16.41
N ASN A 182 14.88 -0.56 16.81
CA ASN A 182 16.32 -0.51 16.56
C ASN A 182 16.63 -0.90 15.09
N PRO A 183 17.22 -0.03 14.26
CA PRO A 183 17.54 -0.36 12.87
C PRO A 183 18.52 -1.53 12.71
N VAL A 184 19.43 -1.73 13.67
CA VAL A 184 20.37 -2.87 13.66
C VAL A 184 19.62 -4.20 13.75
N TYR A 185 18.51 -4.25 14.47
CA TYR A 185 17.65 -5.40 14.57
C TYR A 185 17.07 -5.80 13.20
N TRP A 186 16.73 -4.84 12.36
CA TRP A 186 16.13 -5.11 11.05
C TRP A 186 17.14 -5.48 9.98
N TRP A 187 18.28 -4.80 9.94
CA TRP A 187 19.27 -5.01 8.87
C TRP A 187 20.46 -5.88 9.28
N GLY A 188 20.75 -5.98 10.57
CA GLY A 188 21.89 -6.71 11.10
C GLY A 188 21.59 -8.10 11.66
N SER A 189 20.31 -8.48 11.77
CA SER A 189 19.88 -9.75 12.35
C SER A 189 19.33 -10.68 11.27
N THR A 190 19.87 -11.91 11.24
CA THR A 190 19.32 -12.99 10.40
C THR A 190 18.12 -13.68 11.03
N GLU A 191 17.88 -13.48 12.33
CA GLU A 191 16.76 -14.10 13.05
C GLU A 191 15.47 -13.32 12.93
N HIS A 192 15.56 -11.99 12.91
CA HIS A 192 14.40 -11.11 13.01
C HIS A 192 14.34 -10.02 11.93
N GLY A 193 15.42 -9.84 11.17
CA GLY A 193 15.55 -8.79 10.18
C GLY A 193 15.39 -9.29 8.74
N TRP A 194 15.79 -8.45 7.83
CA TRP A 194 15.91 -8.82 6.43
C TRP A 194 17.07 -9.81 6.30
N GLN A 195 16.76 -11.05 5.93
CA GLN A 195 17.75 -12.11 5.76
C GLN A 195 18.84 -11.77 4.72
N LEU A 196 18.61 -10.77 3.88
CA LEU A 196 19.52 -10.27 2.87
C LEU A 196 20.68 -9.42 3.45
N GLY A 197 20.58 -8.97 4.71
CA GLY A 197 21.56 -8.07 5.33
C GLY A 197 21.60 -6.70 4.65
N LEU A 198 22.76 -6.02 4.72
CA LEU A 198 22.98 -4.74 4.06
C LEU A 198 23.28 -4.93 2.55
N PRO A 199 22.82 -4.02 1.68
CA PRO A 199 23.09 -4.10 0.26
C PRO A 199 24.57 -3.86 -0.08
N ASN A 200 25.06 -4.57 -1.08
CA ASN A 200 26.38 -4.39 -1.69
C ASN A 200 26.28 -3.76 -3.09
N ALA A 201 27.41 -3.51 -3.74
CA ALA A 201 27.45 -2.87 -5.06
C ALA A 201 26.66 -3.65 -6.14
N ALA A 202 26.68 -4.98 -6.12
CA ALA A 202 25.94 -5.80 -7.07
C ALA A 202 24.43 -5.61 -6.92
N HIS A 203 23.94 -5.48 -5.68
CA HIS A 203 22.54 -5.18 -5.38
C HIS A 203 22.11 -3.82 -5.95
N PHE A 204 22.97 -2.79 -5.86
CA PHE A 204 22.68 -1.49 -6.45
C PHE A 204 22.61 -1.56 -7.98
N ILE A 205 23.54 -2.28 -8.62
CA ILE A 205 23.54 -2.47 -10.06
C ILE A 205 22.29 -3.22 -10.52
N ALA A 206 21.91 -4.31 -9.85
CA ALA A 206 20.71 -5.08 -10.14
C ALA A 206 19.42 -4.26 -9.93
N SER A 207 19.41 -3.33 -8.97
CA SER A 207 18.26 -2.47 -8.65
C SER A 207 18.09 -1.29 -9.60
N LEU A 208 19.15 -0.88 -10.31
CA LEU A 208 19.19 0.34 -11.11
C LEU A 208 18.07 0.44 -12.17
N PRO A 209 17.86 -0.56 -13.05
CA PRO A 209 16.81 -0.48 -14.07
C PRO A 209 15.41 -0.39 -13.47
N PHE A 210 15.17 -1.07 -12.38
CA PHE A 210 13.89 -1.05 -11.68
C PHE A 210 13.63 0.28 -10.97
N ALA A 211 14.68 0.92 -10.44
CA ALA A 211 14.57 2.24 -9.83
C ALA A 211 14.21 3.32 -10.87
N ILE A 212 14.84 3.29 -12.04
CA ILE A 212 14.50 4.19 -13.16
C ILE A 212 13.05 3.97 -13.60
N LEU A 213 12.65 2.71 -13.77
CA LEU A 213 11.28 2.34 -14.16
C LEU A 213 10.26 2.81 -13.10
N ALA A 214 10.55 2.60 -11.81
CA ALA A 214 9.67 3.01 -10.74
C ALA A 214 9.41 4.52 -10.74
N VAL A 215 10.45 5.32 -10.88
CA VAL A 215 10.33 6.79 -10.92
C VAL A 215 9.60 7.25 -12.19
N ALA A 216 9.84 6.63 -13.32
CA ALA A 216 9.10 6.92 -14.56
C ALA A 216 7.60 6.62 -14.41
N MET A 217 7.24 5.55 -13.70
CA MET A 217 5.85 5.16 -13.45
C MET A 217 5.14 6.03 -12.41
N TRP A 218 5.85 6.80 -11.60
CA TRP A 218 5.25 7.73 -10.63
C TRP A 218 4.40 8.81 -11.30
N SER A 219 4.84 9.32 -12.43
CA SER A 219 4.14 10.40 -13.13
C SER A 219 2.67 10.04 -13.47
N PRO A 220 2.39 8.95 -14.18
CA PRO A 220 1.01 8.54 -14.46
C PRO A 220 0.27 8.11 -13.19
N ASP A 221 0.95 7.53 -12.20
CA ASP A 221 0.36 7.12 -10.93
C ASP A 221 -0.10 8.34 -10.13
N PHE A 222 0.74 9.37 -10.00
CA PHE A 222 0.39 10.61 -9.31
C PHE A 222 -0.70 11.40 -10.02
N LEU A 223 -0.71 11.40 -11.36
CA LEU A 223 -1.82 11.98 -12.11
C LEU A 223 -3.14 11.26 -11.80
N GLY A 224 -3.11 9.92 -11.76
CA GLY A 224 -4.26 9.12 -11.35
C GLY A 224 -4.74 9.44 -9.93
N HIS A 225 -3.82 9.60 -8.98
CA HIS A 225 -4.15 9.99 -7.60
C HIS A 225 -4.79 11.36 -7.54
N ARG A 226 -4.27 12.35 -8.27
CA ARG A 226 -4.85 13.69 -8.32
C ARG A 226 -6.25 13.68 -8.90
N ILE A 227 -6.47 12.98 -10.01
CA ILE A 227 -7.80 12.82 -10.62
C ILE A 227 -8.75 12.14 -9.63
N PHE A 228 -8.29 11.07 -8.96
CA PHE A 228 -9.09 10.39 -7.96
C PHE A 228 -9.47 11.30 -6.79
N GLN A 229 -8.57 12.15 -6.33
CA GLN A 229 -8.85 13.16 -5.31
C GLN A 229 -9.92 14.15 -5.78
N GLU A 230 -9.79 14.69 -6.98
CA GLU A 230 -10.73 15.65 -7.55
C GLU A 230 -12.16 15.08 -7.61
N LEU A 231 -12.29 13.83 -8.01
CA LEU A 231 -13.58 13.16 -8.18
C LEU A 231 -14.25 12.72 -6.86
N ASN A 232 -13.44 12.39 -5.86
CA ASN A 232 -13.93 11.75 -4.63
C ASN A 232 -13.71 12.59 -3.37
N TYR A 233 -13.35 13.86 -3.52
CA TYR A 233 -13.09 14.71 -2.36
C TYR A 233 -14.34 14.82 -1.47
N PRO A 234 -14.21 14.73 -0.13
CA PRO A 234 -15.36 14.76 0.76
C PRO A 234 -16.17 16.05 0.62
N LYS A 235 -17.50 15.92 0.51
CA LYS A 235 -18.39 17.08 0.48
C LYS A 235 -18.31 17.85 1.79
N GLY A 236 -18.13 19.16 1.69
CA GLY A 236 -18.03 20.07 2.85
C GLY A 236 -16.65 20.12 3.51
N ALA A 237 -15.65 19.40 2.99
CA ALA A 237 -14.26 19.56 3.41
C ALA A 237 -13.57 20.65 2.57
N GLU A 238 -12.63 21.37 3.19
CA GLU A 238 -11.70 22.23 2.44
C GLU A 238 -10.89 21.38 1.46
N LYS A 239 -10.86 21.80 0.20
CA LYS A 239 -10.24 21.03 -0.87
C LYS A 239 -8.76 21.37 -0.97
N VAL A 240 -7.91 20.48 -0.47
CA VAL A 240 -6.45 20.55 -0.63
C VAL A 240 -6.04 19.40 -1.56
N LEU A 241 -5.75 19.75 -2.83
CA LEU A 241 -5.29 18.77 -3.81
C LEU A 241 -3.78 18.56 -3.70
N MET A 242 -3.34 17.34 -3.99
CA MET A 242 -1.92 17.02 -4.04
C MET A 242 -1.21 17.80 -5.14
N ASP A 243 -0.01 18.24 -4.85
CA ASP A 243 0.98 18.68 -5.82
C ASP A 243 1.89 17.51 -6.21
N VAL A 244 2.20 17.37 -7.51
CA VAL A 244 2.96 16.23 -8.04
C VAL A 244 4.42 16.32 -7.62
N ASP A 245 5.04 17.49 -7.71
CA ASP A 245 6.46 17.66 -7.38
C ASP A 245 6.68 17.59 -5.86
N ASP A 246 5.78 18.18 -5.06
CA ASP A 246 5.77 18.06 -3.60
C ASP A 246 5.61 16.60 -3.17
N THR A 247 4.70 15.87 -3.82
CA THR A 247 4.48 14.43 -3.57
C THR A 247 5.72 13.64 -3.94
N MET A 248 6.34 13.92 -5.08
CA MET A 248 7.56 13.25 -5.53
C MET A 248 8.72 13.46 -4.56
N THR A 249 8.93 14.70 -4.09
CA THR A 249 9.95 15.01 -3.07
C THR A 249 9.70 14.22 -1.80
N THR A 250 8.49 14.32 -1.26
CA THR A 250 8.14 13.67 0.01
C THR A 250 8.17 12.14 -0.10
N CYS A 251 7.70 11.58 -1.21
CA CYS A 251 7.79 10.14 -1.47
C CYS A 251 9.23 9.68 -1.60
N SER A 252 10.10 10.45 -2.23
CA SER A 252 11.54 10.13 -2.35
C SER A 252 12.23 10.07 -1.00
N VAL A 253 11.98 11.04 -0.14
CA VAL A 253 12.54 11.05 1.23
C VAL A 253 11.96 9.88 2.03
N ARG A 254 10.65 9.63 1.95
CA ARG A 254 10.00 8.49 2.61
C ARG A 254 10.56 7.16 2.13
N GLN A 255 10.87 7.05 0.85
CA GLN A 255 11.43 5.84 0.26
C GLN A 255 12.79 5.50 0.89
N ILE A 256 13.66 6.50 1.03
CA ILE A 256 14.99 6.29 1.65
C ILE A 256 14.86 6.05 3.14
N VAL A 257 14.24 6.96 3.87
CA VAL A 257 14.17 6.92 5.33
C VAL A 257 13.28 5.78 5.81
N GLY A 258 12.08 5.64 5.22
CA GLY A 258 11.11 4.62 5.61
C GLY A 258 11.67 3.21 5.42
N THR A 259 12.35 2.97 4.29
CA THR A 259 12.95 1.65 4.05
C THR A 259 14.18 1.42 4.95
N ALA A 260 14.99 2.45 5.19
CA ALA A 260 16.15 2.34 6.11
C ALA A 260 15.73 1.96 7.53
N VAL A 261 14.56 2.39 7.98
CA VAL A 261 13.99 2.00 9.28
C VAL A 261 13.04 0.79 9.20
N GLY A 262 13.12 0.02 8.12
CA GLY A 262 12.40 -1.23 7.97
C GLY A 262 10.96 -1.12 7.40
N GLY A 263 10.50 0.07 7.04
CA GLY A 263 9.12 0.32 6.61
C GLY A 263 8.76 -0.09 5.19
N GLY A 264 9.68 -0.67 4.44
CA GLY A 264 9.46 -1.05 3.04
C GLY A 264 9.28 0.14 2.09
N ASN A 265 8.87 -0.13 0.87
CA ASN A 265 8.68 0.87 -0.18
C ASN A 265 7.38 1.64 0.01
N ILE A 266 7.45 2.82 0.62
CA ILE A 266 6.31 3.68 0.92
C ILE A 266 6.29 4.85 -0.04
N THR A 267 5.36 4.85 -0.98
CA THR A 267 5.24 5.93 -1.96
C THR A 267 3.97 6.75 -1.76
N SER A 268 2.92 6.45 -2.48
CA SER A 268 1.64 7.12 -2.38
C SER A 268 0.50 6.11 -2.37
N SER A 269 -0.63 6.47 -1.79
CA SER A 269 -1.80 5.60 -1.68
C SER A 269 -3.00 6.20 -2.39
N TRP A 270 -3.75 5.37 -3.11
CA TRP A 270 -4.88 5.79 -3.91
C TRP A 270 -6.07 6.27 -3.11
N GLY A 271 -6.47 5.58 -2.12
CA GLY A 271 -7.75 5.84 -1.48
C GLY A 271 -7.76 5.73 0.02
N THR A 272 -6.69 5.25 0.62
CA THR A 272 -6.64 4.98 2.06
C THR A 272 -6.89 6.22 2.90
N TYR A 273 -6.50 7.40 2.43
CA TYR A 273 -6.74 8.68 3.11
C TYR A 273 -8.15 9.24 2.86
N MET A 274 -8.84 8.83 1.79
CA MET A 274 -10.15 9.39 1.45
C MET A 274 -11.23 9.00 2.45
N ILE A 275 -11.14 7.80 3.02
CA ILE A 275 -12.08 7.34 4.04
C ILE A 275 -11.95 8.18 5.32
N PRO A 276 -10.75 8.33 5.93
CA PRO A 276 -10.56 9.19 7.07
C PRO A 276 -10.96 10.65 6.79
N ALA A 277 -10.60 11.19 5.63
CA ALA A 277 -10.98 12.54 5.24
C ALA A 277 -12.50 12.72 5.12
N ALA A 278 -13.20 11.73 4.57
CA ALA A 278 -14.66 11.73 4.46
C ALA A 278 -15.35 11.66 5.82
N ILE A 279 -14.84 10.85 6.73
CA ILE A 279 -15.36 10.73 8.10
C ILE A 279 -15.14 12.04 8.87
N ALA A 280 -13.93 12.56 8.85
CA ALA A 280 -13.56 13.78 9.56
C ALA A 280 -14.10 15.05 8.91
N LYS A 281 -14.54 15.01 7.66
CA LYS A 281 -14.88 16.17 6.81
C LYS A 281 -13.76 17.23 6.82
N ARG A 282 -12.53 16.76 6.77
CA ARG A 282 -11.32 17.55 6.82
C ARG A 282 -10.45 17.26 5.58
N PRO A 283 -9.52 18.15 5.22
CA PRO A 283 -8.61 17.90 4.10
C PRO A 283 -7.67 16.71 4.36
N ILE A 284 -6.98 16.29 3.31
CA ILE A 284 -6.11 15.10 3.30
C ILE A 284 -5.14 15.01 4.49
N PRO A 285 -4.47 16.09 4.94
CA PRO A 285 -3.56 16.00 6.10
C PRO A 285 -4.22 15.45 7.35
N ALA A 286 -5.48 15.85 7.62
CA ALA A 286 -6.24 15.30 8.74
C ALA A 286 -6.57 13.81 8.54
N GLY A 287 -6.87 13.41 7.30
CA GLY A 287 -7.05 12.01 6.93
C GLY A 287 -5.77 11.19 7.13
N ALA A 288 -4.62 11.75 6.78
CA ALA A 288 -3.31 11.13 7.00
C ALA A 288 -3.02 10.88 8.47
N ILE A 289 -3.26 11.88 9.32
CA ILE A 289 -3.07 11.77 10.77
C ILE A 289 -3.99 10.70 11.36
N LEU A 290 -5.27 10.72 11.00
CA LEU A 290 -6.24 9.74 11.50
C LEU A 290 -5.87 8.31 11.06
N LEU A 291 -5.57 8.11 9.78
CA LEU A 291 -5.18 6.79 9.26
C LEU A 291 -3.91 6.27 9.94
N GLY A 292 -2.86 7.07 9.97
CA GLY A 292 -1.59 6.68 10.58
C GLY A 292 -1.74 6.38 12.08
N SER A 293 -2.50 7.19 12.81
CA SER A 293 -2.76 6.95 14.24
C SER A 293 -3.53 5.64 14.46
N LEU A 294 -4.57 5.36 13.66
CA LEU A 294 -5.32 4.11 13.75
C LEU A 294 -4.44 2.89 13.43
N CYS A 295 -3.59 2.99 12.40
CA CYS A 295 -2.67 1.90 12.07
C CYS A 295 -1.65 1.64 13.20
N ILE A 296 -1.13 2.70 13.86
CA ILE A 296 -0.23 2.56 15.00
C ILE A 296 -0.93 1.90 16.17
N ILE A 297 -2.19 2.31 16.48
CA ILE A 297 -2.99 1.69 17.53
C ILE A 297 -3.20 0.20 17.25
N VAL A 298 -3.61 -0.15 16.04
CA VAL A 298 -3.78 -1.55 15.63
C VAL A 298 -2.47 -2.33 15.73
N ALA A 299 -1.35 -1.71 15.35
CA ALA A 299 -0.04 -2.33 15.43
C ALA A 299 0.37 -2.65 16.88
N ILE A 300 0.03 -1.78 17.84
CA ILE A 300 0.33 -1.98 19.29
C ILE A 300 -0.59 -3.01 19.93
N ILE A 301 -1.87 -3.03 19.55
CA ILE A 301 -2.87 -3.95 20.10
C ILE A 301 -2.70 -5.36 19.52
N GLY A 302 -2.16 -5.48 18.33
CA GLY A 302 -2.19 -6.70 17.52
C GLY A 302 -3.47 -6.81 16.70
N TYR A 303 -3.48 -7.69 15.71
CA TYR A 303 -4.64 -7.91 14.83
C TYR A 303 -4.79 -9.39 14.46
N PRO A 304 -6.02 -9.88 14.28
CA PRO A 304 -6.25 -11.22 13.78
C PRO A 304 -5.92 -11.30 12.28
N MET A 305 -5.30 -12.39 11.86
CA MET A 305 -5.09 -12.74 10.45
C MET A 305 -5.79 -14.02 10.08
#